data_51d68b2fb12c1cf77d0d77f755e236ed
#
_entry.id   51d68b2fb12c1cf77d0d77f755e236ed
#
_cell.length_a   1.000
_cell.length_b   1.000
_cell.length_c   1.000
_cell.angle_alpha   90.00
_cell.angle_beta   90.00
_cell.angle_gamma   90.00
#
_symmetry.space_group_name_H-M   'P 1'
#
loop_
_entity.id
_entity.type
_entity.pdbx_description
1 polymer ?
#
loop_
_entity_poly.entity_id
_entity_poly.type
_entity_poly.pdbx_seq_one_letter_code
_entity_poly.pdbx_strand_id
1 'polypeptide(L)'
;LAASAAQNTVSVSADIDEENSYISAQDQMYQKDFLKLINKARAKAGLNSVELGDAAHNAAAAERAEELATTYSYVRPNGQRDFTVFAENGIGDVSVGENYLAGVSTPDSAMDQWMNLDFARECILNVDATTVSVGHYEGGAYGNYWVLIFSYPENSHTDDFRQEVLDLVNVERAKYGLTPLVMGDANLTAAAQKRAEEIATVNSHTRPDGSKCFTVLKEYGVTAAPTGENAAWGSVSPQEVADAWMQSEGHRANILNPEARAMGVGYYYNSNSTWGHQWIQIFTK
;
A
#
# COMPACT_ATOMS: atom_id res chain seq x y z
N LEU A 1 -15.46 69.90 -34.48
CA LEU A 1 -15.89 69.35 -33.18
C LEU A 1 -16.10 67.84 -33.38
N ALA A 2 -15.06 67.07 -33.08
CA ALA A 2 -15.09 65.58 -33.11
C ALA A 2 -15.15 65.09 -31.66
N ALA A 3 -16.21 64.37 -31.31
CA ALA A 3 -16.33 63.69 -30.03
C ALA A 3 -15.68 62.32 -30.12
N SER A 4 -14.67 62.10 -29.28
CA SER A 4 -14.03 60.81 -29.08
C SER A 4 -14.89 59.96 -28.20
N ALA A 5 -15.30 58.78 -28.70
CA ALA A 5 -15.93 57.76 -27.91
C ALA A 5 -14.86 56.86 -27.26
N ALA A 6 -14.74 56.91 -25.96
CA ALA A 6 -13.91 55.99 -25.22
C ALA A 6 -14.59 54.61 -25.18
N GLN A 7 -13.93 53.60 -25.75
CA GLN A 7 -14.34 52.22 -25.58
C GLN A 7 -13.84 51.70 -24.24
N ASN A 8 -14.77 51.43 -23.32
CA ASN A 8 -14.50 50.65 -22.12
C ASN A 8 -14.33 49.19 -22.50
N THR A 9 -13.12 48.70 -22.55
CA THR A 9 -12.83 47.25 -22.56
C THR A 9 -12.92 46.77 -21.13
N VAL A 10 -14.01 46.10 -20.81
CA VAL A 10 -14.12 45.26 -19.60
C VAL A 10 -13.25 44.01 -19.84
N SER A 11 -12.09 43.97 -19.21
CA SER A 11 -11.33 42.74 -19.09
C SER A 11 -12.08 41.83 -18.11
N VAL A 12 -12.71 40.81 -18.64
CA VAL A 12 -13.17 39.67 -17.83
C VAL A 12 -11.91 38.88 -17.45
N SER A 13 -11.42 39.08 -16.25
CA SER A 13 -10.52 38.15 -15.61
C SER A 13 -11.33 36.88 -15.39
N ALA A 14 -10.93 35.78 -16.05
CA ALA A 14 -11.39 34.46 -15.69
C ALA A 14 -10.85 34.19 -14.29
N ASP A 15 -11.68 34.35 -13.30
CA ASP A 15 -11.49 33.76 -12.00
C ASP A 15 -11.52 32.25 -12.23
N ILE A 16 -10.33 31.66 -12.22
CA ILE A 16 -10.19 30.23 -12.01
C ILE A 16 -10.65 30.03 -10.56
N ASP A 17 -11.86 29.58 -10.39
CA ASP A 17 -12.34 29.07 -9.11
C ASP A 17 -11.40 27.93 -8.72
N GLU A 18 -10.39 28.24 -7.90
CA GLU A 18 -9.78 27.27 -7.03
C GLU A 18 -10.92 26.77 -6.14
N GLU A 19 -11.50 25.63 -6.49
CA GLU A 19 -12.26 24.82 -5.56
C GLU A 19 -11.29 24.32 -4.49
N ASN A 20 -10.94 25.24 -3.62
CA ASN A 20 -10.29 24.95 -2.36
C ASN A 20 -11.35 24.25 -1.52
N SER A 21 -11.33 22.90 -1.50
CA SER A 21 -12.18 22.11 -0.64
C SER A 21 -11.86 22.49 0.81
N TYR A 22 -12.63 23.44 1.36
CA TYR A 22 -12.53 23.84 2.75
C TYR A 22 -12.95 22.64 3.61
N ILE A 23 -11.97 21.92 4.14
CA ILE A 23 -12.20 20.95 5.20
C ILE A 23 -12.89 21.71 6.34
N SER A 24 -14.02 21.20 6.80
CA SER A 24 -14.78 21.84 7.86
C SER A 24 -13.93 21.98 9.12
N ALA A 25 -14.19 23.00 9.93
CA ALA A 25 -13.51 23.14 11.23
C ALA A 25 -13.74 21.91 12.13
N GLN A 26 -14.89 21.25 11.98
CA GLN A 26 -15.21 20.01 12.69
C GLN A 26 -14.34 18.85 12.24
N ASP A 27 -14.14 18.65 10.93
CA ASP A 27 -13.28 17.58 10.41
C ASP A 27 -11.82 17.79 10.81
N GLN A 28 -11.35 19.03 10.84
CA GLN A 28 -10.01 19.36 11.35
C GLN A 28 -9.84 18.99 12.84
N MET A 29 -10.89 19.15 13.64
CA MET A 29 -10.87 18.71 15.03
C MET A 29 -10.83 17.17 15.12
N TYR A 30 -11.66 16.48 14.37
CA TYR A 30 -11.67 15.02 14.31
C TYR A 30 -10.32 14.45 13.87
N GLN A 31 -9.67 15.02 12.87
CA GLN A 31 -8.33 14.63 12.42
C GLN A 31 -7.30 14.74 13.55
N LYS A 32 -7.30 15.85 14.29
CA LYS A 32 -6.40 16.06 15.44
C LYS A 32 -6.67 15.08 16.58
N ASP A 33 -7.95 14.83 16.87
CA ASP A 33 -8.34 13.93 17.96
C ASP A 33 -7.95 12.47 17.60
N PHE A 34 -8.21 12.00 16.38
CA PHE A 34 -7.77 10.69 15.93
C PHE A 34 -6.25 10.56 15.96
N LEU A 35 -5.51 11.53 15.42
CA LEU A 35 -4.04 11.49 15.44
C LEU A 35 -3.50 11.34 16.86
N LYS A 36 -4.06 12.09 17.82
CA LYS A 36 -3.69 12.00 19.24
C LYS A 36 -3.98 10.63 19.83
N LEU A 37 -5.17 10.07 19.56
CA LEU A 37 -5.61 8.78 20.07
C LEU A 37 -4.76 7.64 19.49
N ILE A 38 -4.52 7.65 18.18
CA ILE A 38 -3.68 6.71 17.47
C ILE A 38 -2.26 6.72 18.03
N ASN A 39 -1.63 7.89 18.11
CA ASN A 39 -0.26 8.00 18.60
C ASN A 39 -0.13 7.64 20.09
N LYS A 40 -1.17 7.84 20.89
CA LYS A 40 -1.22 7.32 22.27
C LYS A 40 -1.25 5.78 22.30
N ALA A 41 -2.01 5.14 21.40
CA ALA A 41 -2.06 3.68 21.32
C ALA A 41 -0.71 3.12 20.82
N ARG A 42 -0.12 3.72 19.78
CA ARG A 42 1.19 3.35 19.21
C ARG A 42 2.32 3.49 20.27
N ALA A 43 2.35 4.59 20.99
CA ALA A 43 3.34 4.79 22.07
C ALA A 43 3.24 3.73 23.16
N LYS A 44 2.02 3.27 23.54
CA LYS A 44 1.85 2.17 24.49
C LYS A 44 2.41 0.84 23.96
N ALA A 45 2.41 0.66 22.64
CA ALA A 45 2.97 -0.52 21.97
C ALA A 45 4.47 -0.37 21.66
N GLY A 46 5.11 0.74 22.02
CA GLY A 46 6.53 1.00 21.74
C GLY A 46 6.82 1.35 20.28
N LEU A 47 5.81 1.82 19.52
CA LEU A 47 5.92 2.15 18.12
C LEU A 47 6.14 3.65 17.89
N ASN A 48 6.75 4.01 16.77
CA ASN A 48 6.87 5.39 16.33
C ASN A 48 5.49 6.00 16.08
N SER A 49 5.38 7.32 16.27
CA SER A 49 4.18 8.07 15.90
C SER A 49 4.01 8.10 14.38
N VAL A 50 2.75 8.17 13.95
CA VAL A 50 2.39 8.51 12.57
C VAL A 50 2.09 10.00 12.47
N GLU A 51 2.26 10.55 11.27
CA GLU A 51 1.88 11.92 10.92
C GLU A 51 0.46 11.93 10.32
N LEU A 52 -0.22 13.06 10.41
CA LEU A 52 -1.47 13.25 9.68
C LEU A 52 -1.16 13.45 8.19
N GLY A 53 -1.88 12.74 7.34
CA GLY A 53 -1.80 12.94 5.89
C GLY A 53 -2.13 14.38 5.48
N ASP A 54 -1.63 14.79 4.33
CA ASP A 54 -1.93 16.11 3.76
C ASP A 54 -3.39 16.24 3.29
N ALA A 55 -3.72 17.32 2.59
CA ALA A 55 -5.08 17.58 2.11
C ALA A 55 -5.59 16.48 1.16
N ALA A 56 -4.73 15.95 0.26
CA ALA A 56 -5.11 14.90 -0.68
C ALA A 56 -5.39 13.58 0.06
N HIS A 57 -4.55 13.21 1.02
CA HIS A 57 -4.74 12.02 1.85
C HIS A 57 -6.06 12.07 2.62
N ASN A 58 -6.36 13.18 3.27
CA ASN A 58 -7.58 13.31 4.05
C ASN A 58 -8.83 13.42 3.15
N ALA A 59 -8.70 14.00 1.94
CA ALA A 59 -9.77 13.99 0.94
C ALA A 59 -10.08 12.57 0.45
N ALA A 60 -9.07 11.75 0.18
CA ALA A 60 -9.25 10.33 -0.17
C ALA A 60 -9.97 9.55 0.93
N ALA A 61 -9.61 9.77 2.20
CA ALA A 61 -10.29 9.13 3.31
C ALA A 61 -11.74 9.63 3.48
N ALA A 62 -12.02 10.91 3.23
CA ALA A 62 -13.36 11.47 3.25
C ALA A 62 -14.24 10.91 2.12
N GLU A 63 -13.70 10.77 0.90
CA GLU A 63 -14.36 10.08 -0.22
C GLU A 63 -14.75 8.65 0.17
N ARG A 64 -13.83 7.90 0.79
CA ARG A 64 -14.14 6.55 1.27
C ARG A 64 -15.25 6.56 2.34
N ALA A 65 -15.25 7.51 3.26
CA ALA A 65 -16.30 7.63 4.27
C ALA A 65 -17.69 7.89 3.64
N GLU A 66 -17.76 8.70 2.58
CA GLU A 66 -18.99 8.94 1.81
C GLU A 66 -19.43 7.69 1.03
N GLU A 67 -18.51 6.98 0.37
CA GLU A 67 -18.78 5.72 -0.34
C GLU A 67 -19.40 4.67 0.58
N LEU A 68 -18.92 4.56 1.83
CA LEU A 68 -19.46 3.62 2.83
C LEU A 68 -20.91 3.89 3.20
N ALA A 69 -21.40 5.11 3.03
CA ALA A 69 -22.82 5.42 3.25
C ALA A 69 -23.74 4.77 2.19
N THR A 70 -23.20 4.40 1.04
CA THR A 70 -23.90 3.69 -0.05
C THR A 70 -23.50 2.22 -0.14
N THR A 71 -22.22 1.89 0.06
CA THR A 71 -21.69 0.54 -0.04
C THR A 71 -20.76 0.27 1.14
N TYR A 72 -21.28 -0.34 2.21
CA TYR A 72 -20.53 -0.64 3.44
C TYR A 72 -19.61 -1.85 3.26
N SER A 73 -18.48 -1.64 2.57
CA SER A 73 -17.56 -2.70 2.12
C SER A 73 -16.16 -2.14 1.82
N TYR A 74 -15.13 -3.03 1.86
CA TYR A 74 -13.79 -2.76 1.31
C TYR A 74 -13.78 -2.71 -0.23
N VAL A 75 -14.81 -3.23 -0.89
CA VAL A 75 -15.00 -3.04 -2.33
C VAL A 75 -15.77 -1.73 -2.52
N ARG A 76 -15.18 -0.82 -3.26
CA ARG A 76 -15.75 0.51 -3.56
C ARG A 76 -16.96 0.41 -4.49
N PRO A 77 -17.83 1.42 -4.58
CA PRO A 77 -18.98 1.42 -5.49
C PRO A 77 -18.61 1.21 -6.97
N ASN A 78 -17.39 1.59 -7.37
CA ASN A 78 -16.86 1.35 -8.72
C ASN A 78 -16.34 -0.08 -8.95
N GLY A 79 -16.43 -0.97 -7.95
CA GLY A 79 -16.01 -2.36 -8.00
C GLY A 79 -14.52 -2.58 -7.73
N GLN A 80 -13.76 -1.54 -7.47
CA GLN A 80 -12.33 -1.63 -7.15
C GLN A 80 -12.09 -1.84 -5.65
N ARG A 81 -10.83 -2.07 -5.28
CA ARG A 81 -10.41 -2.20 -3.88
C ARG A 81 -10.30 -0.81 -3.21
N ASP A 82 -10.43 -0.78 -1.91
CA ASP A 82 -10.34 0.38 -1.03
C ASP A 82 -9.12 1.27 -1.31
N PHE A 83 -7.93 0.69 -1.40
CA PHE A 83 -6.66 1.41 -1.59
C PHE A 83 -6.56 2.17 -2.93
N THR A 84 -7.39 1.86 -3.93
CA THR A 84 -7.37 2.56 -5.23
C THR A 84 -7.78 4.03 -5.13
N VAL A 85 -8.44 4.42 -4.03
CA VAL A 85 -8.78 5.82 -3.75
C VAL A 85 -7.53 6.72 -3.71
N PHE A 86 -6.39 6.19 -3.29
CA PHE A 86 -5.14 6.95 -3.25
C PHE A 86 -4.68 7.36 -4.65
N ALA A 87 -4.63 6.41 -5.59
CA ALA A 87 -4.24 6.73 -6.98
C ALA A 87 -5.19 7.72 -7.65
N GLU A 88 -6.49 7.61 -7.39
CA GLU A 88 -7.50 8.54 -7.93
C GLU A 88 -7.32 9.96 -7.38
N ASN A 89 -6.80 10.09 -6.16
CA ASN A 89 -6.45 11.37 -5.53
C ASN A 89 -4.99 11.79 -5.75
N GLY A 90 -4.25 11.12 -6.66
CA GLY A 90 -2.87 11.46 -7.00
C GLY A 90 -1.84 11.12 -5.92
N ILE A 91 -2.18 10.23 -4.99
CA ILE A 91 -1.32 9.81 -3.88
C ILE A 91 -0.56 8.55 -4.32
N GLY A 92 0.78 8.61 -4.26
CA GLY A 92 1.67 7.48 -4.56
C GLY A 92 1.97 6.59 -3.36
N ASP A 93 1.52 6.94 -2.16
CA ASP A 93 1.79 6.19 -0.94
C ASP A 93 1.21 4.77 -0.98
N VAL A 94 1.89 3.87 -0.29
CA VAL A 94 1.46 2.49 -0.09
C VAL A 94 0.47 2.43 1.06
N SER A 95 -0.78 2.05 0.78
CA SER A 95 -1.76 1.76 1.83
C SER A 95 -1.44 0.42 2.50
N VAL A 96 -1.35 0.42 3.83
CA VAL A 96 -1.11 -0.78 4.65
C VAL A 96 -2.33 -1.22 5.46
N GLY A 97 -3.43 -0.51 5.34
CA GLY A 97 -4.70 -0.91 5.93
C GLY A 97 -5.71 0.22 6.01
N GLU A 98 -6.98 -0.14 5.86
CA GLU A 98 -8.13 0.74 6.05
C GLU A 98 -8.97 0.25 7.23
N ASN A 99 -9.27 1.14 8.16
CA ASN A 99 -10.27 0.91 9.18
C ASN A 99 -11.49 1.77 8.87
N TYR A 100 -12.68 1.19 8.85
CA TYR A 100 -13.91 1.95 8.76
C TYR A 100 -14.92 1.56 9.83
N LEU A 101 -15.79 2.50 10.19
CA LEU A 101 -16.83 2.30 11.18
C LEU A 101 -17.99 3.26 10.92
N ALA A 102 -19.21 2.82 11.23
CA ALA A 102 -20.39 3.66 11.15
C ALA A 102 -21.20 3.63 12.45
N GLY A 103 -22.04 4.65 12.67
CA GLY A 103 -23.00 4.71 13.76
C GLY A 103 -22.47 5.21 15.09
N VAL A 104 -21.20 5.58 15.20
CA VAL A 104 -20.62 6.22 16.40
C VAL A 104 -20.38 7.70 16.14
N SER A 105 -20.50 8.53 17.18
CA SER A 105 -20.53 9.99 17.04
C SER A 105 -19.21 10.67 17.42
N THR A 106 -18.22 9.94 17.96
CA THR A 106 -16.97 10.55 18.42
C THR A 106 -15.75 9.70 18.05
N PRO A 107 -14.58 10.35 17.83
CA PRO A 107 -13.31 9.66 17.64
C PRO A 107 -12.94 8.69 18.76
N ASP A 108 -13.19 9.06 20.05
CA ASP A 108 -12.92 8.17 21.19
C ASP A 108 -13.70 6.86 21.09
N SER A 109 -15.02 6.95 20.79
CA SER A 109 -15.86 5.76 20.65
C SER A 109 -15.46 4.89 19.46
N ALA A 110 -15.00 5.49 18.36
CA ALA A 110 -14.50 4.75 17.21
C ALA A 110 -13.19 4.04 17.53
N MET A 111 -12.24 4.73 18.16
CA MET A 111 -10.97 4.15 18.59
C MET A 111 -11.16 3.02 19.59
N ASP A 112 -12.07 3.16 20.56
CA ASP A 112 -12.36 2.10 21.53
C ASP A 112 -12.88 0.84 20.81
N GLN A 113 -13.74 0.97 19.81
CA GLN A 113 -14.20 -0.18 19.06
C GLN A 113 -13.08 -0.81 18.19
N TRP A 114 -12.34 -0.01 17.44
CA TRP A 114 -11.24 -0.51 16.60
C TRP A 114 -10.14 -1.20 17.40
N MET A 115 -9.78 -0.68 18.56
CA MET A 115 -8.76 -1.31 19.42
C MET A 115 -9.21 -2.65 20.02
N ASN A 116 -10.51 -2.94 20.03
CA ASN A 116 -11.07 -4.23 20.45
C ASN A 116 -11.27 -5.23 19.29
N LEU A 117 -11.05 -4.82 18.05
CA LEU A 117 -11.10 -5.67 16.85
C LEU A 117 -9.68 -5.99 16.39
N ASP A 118 -9.32 -7.25 16.26
CA ASP A 118 -7.95 -7.69 15.96
C ASP A 118 -7.42 -7.03 14.69
N PHE A 119 -8.14 -7.16 13.57
CA PHE A 119 -7.72 -6.57 12.29
C PHE A 119 -7.55 -5.04 12.36
N ALA A 120 -8.51 -4.34 12.96
CA ALA A 120 -8.44 -2.87 13.05
C ALA A 120 -7.30 -2.41 13.96
N ARG A 121 -7.07 -3.13 15.05
CA ARG A 121 -5.93 -2.88 15.94
C ARG A 121 -4.60 -3.11 15.24
N GLU A 122 -4.48 -4.15 14.43
CA GLU A 122 -3.28 -4.44 13.62
C GLU A 122 -2.99 -3.31 12.64
N CYS A 123 -3.98 -2.73 11.95
CA CYS A 123 -3.80 -1.55 11.11
C CYS A 123 -3.28 -0.35 11.91
N ILE A 124 -3.87 -0.05 13.07
CA ILE A 124 -3.45 1.07 13.94
C ILE A 124 -2.01 0.89 14.44
N LEU A 125 -1.62 -0.34 14.73
CA LEU A 125 -0.31 -0.71 15.27
C LEU A 125 0.66 -1.22 14.19
N ASN A 126 0.37 -1.03 12.90
CA ASN A 126 1.26 -1.41 11.83
C ASN A 126 2.60 -0.68 11.96
N VAL A 127 3.71 -1.43 11.96
CA VAL A 127 5.06 -0.90 12.23
C VAL A 127 5.56 -0.01 11.09
N ASP A 128 5.14 -0.30 9.86
CA ASP A 128 5.58 0.39 8.64
C ASP A 128 4.81 1.68 8.39
N ALA A 129 3.63 1.83 9.01
CA ALA A 129 2.82 3.03 8.83
C ALA A 129 3.55 4.28 9.35
N THR A 130 3.69 5.28 8.48
CA THR A 130 4.23 6.61 8.81
C THR A 130 3.18 7.70 8.75
N THR A 131 2.07 7.45 8.05
CA THR A 131 1.00 8.41 7.78
C THR A 131 -0.35 7.80 8.11
N VAL A 132 -1.27 8.62 8.62
CA VAL A 132 -2.69 8.27 8.73
C VAL A 132 -3.54 9.34 8.04
N SER A 133 -4.42 8.90 7.14
CA SER A 133 -5.47 9.71 6.53
C SER A 133 -6.75 9.54 7.34
N VAL A 134 -7.46 10.61 7.62
CA VAL A 134 -8.67 10.60 8.44
C VAL A 134 -9.83 11.19 7.64
N GLY A 135 -10.85 10.37 7.43
CA GLY A 135 -12.09 10.74 6.75
C GLY A 135 -13.32 10.65 7.64
N HIS A 136 -14.23 11.59 7.45
CA HIS A 136 -15.54 11.61 8.08
C HIS A 136 -16.61 11.98 7.08
N TYR A 137 -17.76 11.33 7.18
CA TYR A 137 -18.95 11.68 6.44
C TYR A 137 -20.18 11.62 7.37
N GLU A 138 -20.97 12.68 7.38
CA GLU A 138 -22.24 12.75 8.10
C GLU A 138 -23.40 12.61 7.13
N GLY A 139 -24.17 11.53 7.28
CA GLY A 139 -25.30 11.21 6.39
C GLY A 139 -25.66 9.75 6.41
N GLY A 140 -26.36 9.30 5.37
CA GLY A 140 -26.70 7.89 5.18
C GLY A 140 -27.52 7.26 6.31
N ALA A 141 -27.56 5.91 6.34
CA ALA A 141 -28.42 5.15 7.26
C ALA A 141 -27.91 5.17 8.71
N TYR A 142 -26.61 5.36 8.93
CA TYR A 142 -25.97 5.27 10.25
C TYR A 142 -25.52 6.63 10.81
N GLY A 143 -25.75 7.72 10.09
CA GLY A 143 -25.49 9.10 10.52
C GLY A 143 -24.04 9.52 10.40
N ASN A 144 -23.09 8.78 10.99
CA ASN A 144 -21.65 9.06 10.91
C ASN A 144 -20.91 7.86 10.33
N TYR A 145 -19.94 8.14 9.46
CA TYR A 145 -19.02 7.17 8.88
C TYR A 145 -17.59 7.67 9.05
N TRP A 146 -16.73 6.81 9.55
CA TRP A 146 -15.35 7.10 9.87
C TRP A 146 -14.42 6.21 9.07
N VAL A 147 -13.36 6.78 8.53
CA VAL A 147 -12.32 6.03 7.82
C VAL A 147 -10.94 6.48 8.31
N LEU A 148 -10.08 5.52 8.59
CA LEU A 148 -8.65 5.72 8.76
C LEU A 148 -7.93 4.90 7.70
N ILE A 149 -7.03 5.52 6.93
CA ILE A 149 -6.15 4.80 6.00
C ILE A 149 -4.72 5.02 6.47
N PHE A 150 -4.04 3.92 6.79
CA PHE A 150 -2.63 3.94 7.18
C PHE A 150 -1.75 3.72 5.96
N SER A 151 -0.66 4.48 5.84
CA SER A 151 0.22 4.43 4.67
C SER A 151 1.66 4.78 5.00
N TYR A 152 2.54 4.53 4.02
CA TYR A 152 3.91 5.02 3.98
C TYR A 152 4.28 5.45 2.55
N PRO A 153 5.28 6.35 2.35
CA PRO A 153 5.71 6.75 1.02
C PRO A 153 6.21 5.58 0.18
N GLU A 154 5.80 5.52 -1.08
CA GLU A 154 6.26 4.50 -2.04
C GLU A 154 7.78 4.36 -2.02
N ASN A 155 8.26 3.14 -2.09
CA ASN A 155 9.70 2.77 -2.09
C ASN A 155 10.49 3.08 -0.81
N SER A 156 9.91 3.64 0.24
CA SER A 156 10.62 3.96 1.49
C SER A 156 11.14 2.71 2.23
N HIS A 157 10.51 1.56 2.03
CA HIS A 157 10.85 0.29 2.71
C HIS A 157 11.36 -0.82 1.77
N THR A 158 11.54 -0.55 0.48
CA THR A 158 11.81 -1.61 -0.51
C THR A 158 13.07 -2.42 -0.19
N ASP A 159 14.16 -1.78 0.21
CA ASP A 159 15.41 -2.47 0.54
C ASP A 159 15.31 -3.22 1.87
N ASP A 160 14.63 -2.65 2.86
CA ASP A 160 14.36 -3.29 4.15
C ASP A 160 13.48 -4.53 3.95
N PHE A 161 12.46 -4.45 3.13
CA PHE A 161 11.57 -5.57 2.79
C PHE A 161 12.31 -6.71 2.08
N ARG A 162 13.23 -6.39 1.17
CA ARG A 162 14.07 -7.39 0.51
C ARG A 162 14.92 -8.16 1.52
N GLN A 163 15.57 -7.44 2.44
CA GLN A 163 16.39 -8.05 3.47
C GLN A 163 15.55 -8.90 4.43
N GLU A 164 14.41 -8.40 4.87
CA GLU A 164 13.51 -9.12 5.77
C GLU A 164 12.99 -10.42 5.13
N VAL A 165 12.59 -10.40 3.86
CA VAL A 165 12.21 -11.62 3.13
C VAL A 165 13.36 -12.62 3.10
N LEU A 166 14.58 -12.18 2.86
CA LEU A 166 15.76 -13.06 2.88
C LEU A 166 15.96 -13.70 4.27
N ASP A 167 15.85 -12.89 5.33
CA ASP A 167 16.05 -13.36 6.70
C ASP A 167 14.97 -14.38 7.09
N LEU A 168 13.70 -14.13 6.76
CA LEU A 168 12.60 -15.05 6.98
C LEU A 168 12.78 -16.37 6.22
N VAL A 169 13.18 -16.32 4.96
CA VAL A 169 13.51 -17.50 4.15
C VAL A 169 14.65 -18.29 4.80
N ASN A 170 15.69 -17.63 5.28
CA ASN A 170 16.83 -18.29 5.91
C ASN A 170 16.46 -18.92 7.26
N VAL A 171 15.54 -18.34 8.01
CA VAL A 171 14.95 -18.98 9.20
C VAL A 171 14.25 -20.29 8.83
N GLU A 172 13.45 -20.32 7.75
CA GLU A 172 12.79 -21.53 7.28
C GLU A 172 13.81 -22.57 6.80
N ARG A 173 14.79 -22.18 6.00
CA ARG A 173 15.84 -23.09 5.50
C ARG A 173 16.64 -23.73 6.65
N ALA A 174 16.94 -22.96 7.69
CA ALA A 174 17.65 -23.47 8.86
C ALA A 174 16.92 -24.62 9.57
N LYS A 175 15.57 -24.60 9.62
CA LYS A 175 14.75 -25.68 10.18
C LYS A 175 14.97 -27.02 9.47
N TYR A 176 15.40 -26.98 8.22
CA TYR A 176 15.67 -28.16 7.37
C TYR A 176 17.18 -28.44 7.20
N GLY A 177 18.05 -27.74 7.94
CA GLY A 177 19.50 -27.91 7.86
C GLY A 177 20.12 -27.49 6.52
N LEU A 178 19.45 -26.59 5.78
CA LEU A 178 19.90 -26.09 4.49
C LEU A 178 20.84 -24.90 4.63
N THR A 179 21.78 -24.77 3.70
CA THR A 179 22.66 -23.59 3.62
C THR A 179 21.84 -22.31 3.45
N PRO A 180 22.12 -21.26 4.23
CA PRO A 180 21.46 -19.97 4.02
C PRO A 180 21.69 -19.44 2.61
N LEU A 181 20.69 -18.77 2.06
CA LEU A 181 20.83 -18.00 0.82
C LEU A 181 21.49 -16.65 1.11
N VAL A 182 22.18 -16.13 0.11
CA VAL A 182 22.65 -14.73 0.11
C VAL A 182 21.71 -13.88 -0.75
N MET A 183 21.65 -12.58 -0.45
CA MET A 183 20.98 -11.64 -1.35
C MET A 183 21.68 -11.65 -2.70
N GLY A 184 20.91 -11.68 -3.77
CA GLY A 184 21.41 -11.57 -5.13
C GLY A 184 22.19 -10.26 -5.34
N ASP A 185 23.08 -10.27 -6.30
CA ASP A 185 23.77 -9.06 -6.73
C ASP A 185 22.77 -8.03 -7.32
N ALA A 186 23.28 -6.86 -7.68
CA ALA A 186 22.47 -5.78 -8.25
C ALA A 186 21.69 -6.23 -9.51
N ASN A 187 22.27 -7.11 -10.32
CA ASN A 187 21.64 -7.60 -11.56
C ASN A 187 20.48 -8.56 -11.25
N LEU A 188 20.68 -9.51 -10.34
CA LEU A 188 19.62 -10.43 -9.92
C LEU A 188 18.49 -9.71 -9.19
N THR A 189 18.82 -8.73 -8.35
CA THR A 189 17.84 -7.88 -7.67
C THR A 189 17.05 -7.05 -8.67
N ALA A 190 17.69 -6.44 -9.66
CA ALA A 190 17.00 -5.68 -10.72
C ALA A 190 16.12 -6.57 -11.60
N ALA A 191 16.54 -7.79 -11.91
CA ALA A 191 15.73 -8.76 -12.63
C ALA A 191 14.46 -9.17 -11.85
N ALA A 192 14.60 -9.41 -10.54
CA ALA A 192 13.48 -9.71 -9.67
C ALA A 192 12.52 -8.50 -9.55
N GLN A 193 13.06 -7.27 -9.44
CA GLN A 193 12.26 -6.04 -9.43
C GLN A 193 11.45 -5.90 -10.72
N LYS A 194 12.10 -6.11 -11.87
CA LYS A 194 11.40 -6.08 -13.17
C LYS A 194 10.25 -7.09 -13.23
N ARG A 195 10.44 -8.29 -12.69
CA ARG A 195 9.37 -9.28 -12.63
C ARG A 195 8.23 -8.85 -11.71
N ALA A 196 8.52 -8.21 -10.57
CA ALA A 196 7.49 -7.66 -9.70
C ALA A 196 6.61 -6.62 -10.40
N GLU A 197 7.21 -5.74 -11.20
CA GLU A 197 6.49 -4.78 -12.05
C GLU A 197 5.62 -5.48 -13.10
N GLU A 198 6.15 -6.53 -13.75
CA GLU A 198 5.43 -7.27 -14.81
C GLU A 198 4.22 -8.02 -14.26
N ILE A 199 4.32 -8.64 -13.10
CA ILE A 199 3.18 -9.36 -12.51
C ILE A 199 2.08 -8.43 -11.99
N ALA A 200 2.31 -7.13 -11.89
CA ALA A 200 1.26 -6.16 -11.63
C ALA A 200 0.24 -6.06 -12.79
N THR A 201 0.66 -6.43 -14.00
CA THR A 201 -0.18 -6.39 -15.21
C THR A 201 -0.60 -7.77 -15.67
N VAL A 202 0.23 -8.80 -15.45
CA VAL A 202 -0.03 -10.19 -15.88
C VAL A 202 0.26 -11.14 -14.72
N ASN A 203 -0.80 -11.62 -14.06
CA ASN A 203 -0.70 -12.56 -12.92
C ASN A 203 -0.21 -13.94 -13.37
N SER A 204 1.06 -14.04 -13.77
CA SER A 204 1.61 -15.26 -14.38
C SER A 204 3.14 -15.32 -14.27
N HIS A 205 3.66 -16.56 -14.29
CA HIS A 205 5.07 -16.83 -14.55
C HIS A 205 5.46 -16.61 -16.03
N THR A 206 4.48 -16.39 -16.92
CA THR A 206 4.73 -15.92 -18.29
C THR A 206 4.81 -14.40 -18.28
N ARG A 207 5.82 -13.85 -18.93
CA ARG A 207 6.03 -12.41 -19.02
C ARG A 207 5.02 -11.75 -19.97
N PRO A 208 4.81 -10.43 -19.91
CA PRO A 208 3.87 -9.72 -20.78
C PRO A 208 4.13 -9.91 -22.28
N ASP A 209 5.38 -10.15 -22.67
CA ASP A 209 5.78 -10.44 -24.06
C ASP A 209 5.56 -11.91 -24.48
N GLY A 210 5.02 -12.75 -23.60
CA GLY A 210 4.80 -14.17 -23.83
C GLY A 210 6.01 -15.07 -23.56
N SER A 211 7.16 -14.52 -23.18
CA SER A 211 8.36 -15.30 -22.85
C SER A 211 8.27 -15.89 -21.44
N LYS A 212 9.17 -16.84 -21.14
CA LYS A 212 9.26 -17.45 -19.80
C LYS A 212 9.89 -16.48 -18.80
N CYS A 213 9.51 -16.55 -17.52
CA CYS A 213 9.99 -15.69 -16.44
C CYS A 213 11.53 -15.52 -16.42
N PHE A 214 12.27 -16.61 -16.58
CA PHE A 214 13.73 -16.57 -16.50
C PHE A 214 14.45 -15.87 -17.65
N THR A 215 13.73 -15.46 -18.73
CA THR A 215 14.34 -14.65 -19.78
C THR A 215 14.80 -13.29 -19.27
N VAL A 216 14.18 -12.78 -18.19
CA VAL A 216 14.57 -11.54 -17.52
C VAL A 216 16.03 -11.60 -17.04
N LEU A 217 16.50 -12.74 -16.60
CA LEU A 217 17.88 -12.89 -16.11
C LEU A 217 18.91 -12.53 -17.18
N LYS A 218 18.66 -12.96 -18.42
CA LYS A 218 19.54 -12.64 -19.56
C LYS A 218 19.53 -11.14 -19.88
N GLU A 219 18.38 -10.49 -19.78
CA GLU A 219 18.23 -9.04 -20.01
C GLU A 219 19.08 -8.23 -19.02
N TYR A 220 19.14 -8.67 -17.78
CA TYR A 220 19.92 -8.02 -16.71
C TYR A 220 21.33 -8.59 -16.55
N GLY A 221 21.81 -9.44 -17.48
CA GLY A 221 23.15 -9.96 -17.48
C GLY A 221 23.45 -10.95 -16.34
N VAL A 222 22.44 -11.56 -15.75
CA VAL A 222 22.60 -12.61 -14.74
C VAL A 222 23.02 -13.90 -15.44
N THR A 223 24.20 -14.43 -15.06
CA THR A 223 24.76 -15.66 -15.65
C THR A 223 24.49 -16.91 -14.81
N ALA A 224 24.14 -16.73 -13.54
CA ALA A 224 23.80 -17.84 -12.63
C ALA A 224 22.54 -18.57 -13.12
N ALA A 225 22.56 -19.90 -13.02
CA ALA A 225 21.43 -20.73 -13.45
C ALA A 225 20.25 -20.58 -12.49
N PRO A 226 19.03 -20.28 -12.97
CA PRO A 226 17.86 -20.22 -12.12
C PRO A 226 17.46 -21.59 -11.58
N THR A 227 16.95 -21.64 -10.36
CA THR A 227 16.43 -22.83 -9.72
C THR A 227 14.93 -22.76 -9.41
N GLY A 228 14.33 -21.55 -9.42
CA GLY A 228 12.90 -21.34 -9.20
C GLY A 228 12.51 -19.87 -9.19
N GLU A 229 11.22 -19.60 -9.40
CA GLU A 229 10.58 -18.31 -9.20
C GLU A 229 9.35 -18.49 -8.30
N ASN A 230 9.21 -17.66 -7.29
CA ASN A 230 7.97 -17.50 -6.52
C ASN A 230 7.37 -16.14 -6.83
N ALA A 231 6.06 -16.09 -7.05
CA ALA A 231 5.29 -14.89 -7.25
C ALA A 231 4.14 -14.84 -6.25
N ALA A 232 3.85 -13.64 -5.73
CA ALA A 232 2.70 -13.42 -4.85
C ALA A 232 2.10 -12.03 -5.06
N TRP A 233 0.82 -11.92 -4.71
CA TRP A 233 0.01 -10.72 -4.85
C TRP A 233 -0.77 -10.47 -3.57
N GLY A 234 -0.88 -9.19 -3.18
CA GLY A 234 -1.77 -8.73 -2.12
C GLY A 234 -1.24 -8.83 -0.69
N SER A 235 -0.13 -9.54 -0.45
CA SER A 235 0.51 -9.53 0.87
C SER A 235 1.10 -8.15 1.15
N VAL A 236 0.74 -7.55 2.28
CA VAL A 236 1.14 -6.17 2.61
C VAL A 236 2.48 -6.09 3.35
N SER A 237 3.04 -7.23 3.77
CA SER A 237 4.31 -7.27 4.50
C SER A 237 5.20 -8.44 4.09
N PRO A 238 6.52 -8.36 4.36
CA PRO A 238 7.46 -9.48 4.21
C PRO A 238 7.03 -10.74 4.95
N GLN A 239 6.51 -10.62 6.18
CA GLN A 239 6.07 -11.77 6.96
C GLN A 239 4.89 -12.48 6.29
N GLU A 240 3.87 -11.73 5.87
CA GLU A 240 2.69 -12.31 5.21
C GLU A 240 3.06 -13.05 3.93
N VAL A 241 3.92 -12.47 3.09
CA VAL A 241 4.31 -13.10 1.84
C VAL A 241 5.17 -14.34 2.07
N ALA A 242 6.08 -14.31 3.04
CA ALA A 242 6.89 -15.47 3.40
C ALA A 242 6.02 -16.62 3.92
N ASP A 243 5.05 -16.33 4.77
CA ASP A 243 4.09 -17.32 5.29
C ASP A 243 3.22 -17.89 4.17
N ALA A 244 2.72 -17.07 3.26
CA ALA A 244 1.94 -17.51 2.11
C ALA A 244 2.74 -18.44 1.20
N TRP A 245 3.99 -18.13 0.92
CA TRP A 245 4.86 -19.00 0.13
C TRP A 245 5.15 -20.33 0.85
N MET A 246 5.39 -20.30 2.15
CA MET A 246 5.64 -21.54 2.93
C MET A 246 4.41 -22.43 3.06
N GLN A 247 3.20 -21.89 2.99
CA GLN A 247 1.96 -22.67 2.97
C GLN A 247 1.70 -23.34 1.61
N SER A 248 2.26 -22.84 0.52
CA SER A 248 2.13 -23.40 -0.84
C SER A 248 3.23 -24.43 -1.11
N GLU A 249 2.87 -25.66 -1.49
CA GLU A 249 3.82 -26.74 -1.74
C GLU A 249 4.87 -26.38 -2.80
N GLY A 250 4.44 -25.81 -3.92
CA GLY A 250 5.33 -25.40 -5.02
C GLY A 250 6.29 -24.28 -4.62
N HIS A 251 5.78 -23.24 -3.96
CA HIS A 251 6.62 -22.13 -3.51
C HIS A 251 7.58 -22.56 -2.42
N ARG A 252 7.13 -23.37 -1.46
CA ARG A 252 7.96 -23.93 -0.40
C ARG A 252 9.08 -24.80 -0.97
N ALA A 253 8.82 -25.58 -2.03
CA ALA A 253 9.83 -26.40 -2.69
C ALA A 253 10.96 -25.54 -3.29
N ASN A 254 10.66 -24.37 -3.85
CA ASN A 254 11.67 -23.42 -4.34
C ASN A 254 12.49 -22.84 -3.18
N ILE A 255 11.85 -22.43 -2.08
CA ILE A 255 12.53 -21.91 -0.88
C ILE A 255 13.48 -22.94 -0.26
N LEU A 256 13.04 -24.19 -0.20
CA LEU A 256 13.80 -25.29 0.41
C LEU A 256 14.70 -26.06 -0.60
N ASN A 257 14.88 -25.54 -1.81
CA ASN A 257 15.73 -26.17 -2.80
C ASN A 257 17.20 -26.17 -2.30
N PRO A 258 17.85 -27.34 -2.14
CA PRO A 258 19.23 -27.45 -1.64
C PRO A 258 20.27 -26.93 -2.64
N GLU A 259 19.91 -26.77 -3.92
CA GLU A 259 20.84 -26.24 -4.95
C GLU A 259 20.87 -24.71 -5.00
N ALA A 260 19.85 -24.03 -4.44
CA ALA A 260 19.81 -22.58 -4.42
C ALA A 260 20.91 -21.99 -3.52
N ARG A 261 21.55 -20.90 -3.97
CA ARG A 261 22.62 -20.19 -3.27
C ARG A 261 22.32 -18.73 -3.08
N ALA A 262 21.68 -18.08 -4.07
CA ALA A 262 21.31 -16.68 -3.99
C ALA A 262 19.83 -16.51 -4.32
N MET A 263 19.25 -15.42 -3.82
CA MET A 263 17.85 -15.04 -4.05
C MET A 263 17.77 -13.55 -4.38
N GLY A 264 17.22 -13.22 -5.55
CA GLY A 264 16.75 -11.86 -5.86
C GLY A 264 15.34 -11.68 -5.34
N VAL A 265 15.07 -10.57 -4.66
CA VAL A 265 13.73 -10.21 -4.20
C VAL A 265 13.28 -8.95 -4.92
N GLY A 266 12.10 -9.01 -5.56
CA GLY A 266 11.42 -7.88 -6.16
C GLY A 266 10.16 -7.56 -5.36
N TYR A 267 9.96 -6.29 -5.09
CA TYR A 267 8.73 -5.75 -4.51
C TYR A 267 8.27 -4.55 -5.31
N TYR A 268 7.01 -4.54 -5.68
CA TYR A 268 6.41 -3.43 -6.40
C TYR A 268 4.99 -3.17 -5.89
N TYR A 269 4.72 -1.92 -5.54
CA TYR A 269 3.37 -1.46 -5.24
C TYR A 269 2.77 -0.75 -6.44
N ASN A 270 1.52 -1.08 -6.77
CA ASN A 270 0.76 -0.38 -7.80
C ASN A 270 -0.71 -0.29 -7.38
N SER A 271 -1.10 0.91 -6.94
CA SER A 271 -2.46 1.19 -6.50
C SER A 271 -3.53 0.97 -7.59
N ASN A 272 -3.14 0.96 -8.87
CA ASN A 272 -4.02 0.67 -10.00
C ASN A 272 -4.11 -0.83 -10.33
N SER A 273 -3.30 -1.68 -9.69
CA SER A 273 -3.40 -3.13 -9.86
C SER A 273 -4.49 -3.71 -8.97
N THR A 274 -5.03 -4.87 -9.36
CA THR A 274 -6.08 -5.58 -8.58
C THR A 274 -5.66 -5.87 -7.14
N TRP A 275 -4.37 -6.05 -6.88
CA TRP A 275 -3.86 -6.56 -5.61
C TRP A 275 -2.98 -5.57 -4.84
N GLY A 276 -2.63 -4.42 -5.41
CA GLY A 276 -1.76 -3.41 -4.81
C GLY A 276 -0.30 -3.83 -4.72
N HIS A 277 -0.01 -4.88 -3.98
CA HIS A 277 1.34 -5.39 -3.69
C HIS A 277 1.72 -6.58 -4.57
N GLN A 278 2.93 -6.56 -5.13
CA GLN A 278 3.50 -7.62 -5.96
C GLN A 278 4.86 -8.03 -5.42
N TRP A 279 5.07 -9.32 -5.27
CA TRP A 279 6.29 -9.90 -4.73
C TRP A 279 6.86 -10.97 -5.64
N ILE A 280 8.16 -10.94 -5.81
CA ILE A 280 8.91 -11.94 -6.58
C ILE A 280 10.12 -12.41 -5.77
N GLN A 281 10.36 -13.72 -5.81
CA GLN A 281 11.65 -14.34 -5.50
C GLN A 281 12.17 -15.02 -6.74
N ILE A 282 13.42 -14.79 -7.13
CA ILE A 282 14.15 -15.57 -8.14
C ILE A 282 15.34 -16.22 -7.45
N PHE A 283 15.39 -17.54 -7.50
CA PHE A 283 16.46 -18.32 -6.90
C PHE A 283 17.48 -18.75 -7.97
N THR A 284 18.77 -18.70 -7.64
CA THR A 284 19.87 -19.12 -8.51
C THR A 284 20.86 -20.02 -7.77
N LYS A 285 21.64 -20.82 -8.57
CA LYS A 285 22.77 -21.64 -8.07
C LYS A 285 23.96 -20.78 -7.67
#